data_e6b0ba66b88463bbe7b913f19644d0bb
#
_entry.id   e6b0ba66b88463bbe7b913f19644d0bb
#
_cell.length_a   1.000
_cell.length_b   1.000
_cell.length_c   1.000
_cell.angle_alpha   90.00
_cell.angle_beta   90.00
_cell.angle_gamma   90.00
#
_symmetry.space_group_name_H-M   'P 1'
#
loop_
_entity.id
_entity.type
_entity.pdbx_description
1 polymer ?
#
loop_
_entity_poly.entity_id
_entity_poly.type
_entity_poly.pdbx_seq_one_letter_code
_entity_poly.pdbx_strand_id
1 'polypeptide(L)'
;MKLDFILNDYLLMWHLLYESSVSEEIHNIKQVLWKDYKKEYSTLYKEKDKILNDLDNYIPDDDFIFNIFETSPSYKKVIKETNKYRMSLLQLWDLNSKLYKKELANILKYDLEENYKVLVLHPNLGVVETDFNLNIISIGKKIDNKDKDSFLTYLFYKILKNEFKDVKIDDNILTTMLELI
;
A
#
# COMPACT_ATOMS: atom_id res chain seq x y z
N MET A 1 -17.58 -2.19 -5.76
CA MET A 1 -16.20 -2.11 -5.23
C MET A 1 -15.44 -0.98 -5.87
N LYS A 2 -14.81 -0.11 -5.08
CA LYS A 2 -13.90 0.96 -5.51
C LYS A 2 -12.54 0.75 -4.83
N LEU A 3 -11.44 0.96 -5.57
CA LEU A 3 -10.10 1.03 -4.98
C LEU A 3 -9.59 2.47 -5.09
N ASP A 4 -9.24 3.05 -3.95
CA ASP A 4 -8.59 4.35 -3.87
C ASP A 4 -7.09 4.16 -3.63
N PHE A 5 -6.27 4.46 -4.63
CA PHE A 5 -4.81 4.40 -4.53
C PHE A 5 -4.30 5.70 -3.91
N ILE A 6 -3.98 5.64 -2.64
CA ILE A 6 -3.55 6.78 -1.83
C ILE A 6 -2.04 6.75 -1.60
N LEU A 7 -1.48 7.93 -1.42
CA LEU A 7 -0.12 8.14 -0.97
C LEU A 7 -0.20 9.02 0.27
N ASN A 8 0.32 8.51 1.39
CA ASN A 8 0.37 9.21 2.65
C ASN A 8 1.82 9.38 3.07
N ASP A 9 2.29 10.62 3.20
CA ASP A 9 3.68 10.96 3.47
C ASP A 9 4.15 10.41 4.82
N TYR A 10 3.30 10.43 5.84
CA TYR A 10 3.65 9.95 7.18
C TYR A 10 3.85 8.44 7.21
N LEU A 11 2.94 7.68 6.59
CA LEU A 11 3.05 6.22 6.51
C LEU A 11 4.20 5.80 5.58
N LEU A 12 4.42 6.50 4.47
CA LEU A 12 5.57 6.25 3.63
C LEU A 12 6.87 6.45 4.42
N MET A 13 6.98 7.53 5.19
CA MET A 13 8.13 7.80 6.05
C MET A 13 8.25 6.74 7.15
N TRP A 14 7.14 6.35 7.78
CA TRP A 14 7.13 5.31 8.79
C TRP A 14 7.72 3.99 8.25
N HIS A 15 7.23 3.53 7.09
CA HIS A 15 7.72 2.30 6.46
C HIS A 15 9.19 2.42 6.01
N LEU A 16 9.61 3.57 5.50
CA LEU A 16 11.02 3.82 5.17
C LEU A 16 11.95 3.63 6.37
N LEU A 17 11.51 4.00 7.55
CA LEU A 17 12.36 4.03 8.74
C LEU A 17 12.33 2.72 9.53
N TYR A 18 11.18 2.10 9.63
CA TYR A 18 10.98 0.99 10.58
C TYR A 18 10.92 -0.37 9.90
N GLU A 19 10.61 -0.43 8.62
CA GLU A 19 10.66 -1.70 7.90
C GLU A 19 12.09 -2.11 7.54
N SER A 20 12.32 -3.43 7.44
CA SER A 20 13.56 -3.96 6.89
C SER A 20 13.58 -3.69 5.39
N SER A 21 14.53 -2.89 4.92
CA SER A 21 14.65 -2.60 3.50
C SER A 21 15.17 -3.81 2.72
N VAL A 22 14.54 -4.08 1.58
CA VAL A 22 14.97 -5.13 0.65
C VAL A 22 15.97 -4.64 -0.40
N SER A 23 16.24 -3.34 -0.46
CA SER A 23 17.20 -2.77 -1.40
C SER A 23 18.26 -1.91 -0.72
N GLU A 24 19.49 -1.99 -1.23
CA GLU A 24 20.62 -1.16 -0.77
C GLU A 24 20.30 0.34 -0.89
N GLU A 25 19.61 0.74 -1.95
CA GLU A 25 19.21 2.13 -2.15
C GLU A 25 18.33 2.65 -1.00
N ILE A 26 17.30 1.90 -0.63
CA ILE A 26 16.41 2.27 0.49
C ILE A 26 17.16 2.22 1.82
N HIS A 27 18.05 1.26 1.99
CA HIS A 27 18.88 1.19 3.20
C HIS A 27 19.76 2.44 3.36
N ASN A 28 20.40 2.91 2.29
CA ASN A 28 21.21 4.12 2.30
C ASN A 28 20.37 5.37 2.58
N ILE A 29 19.19 5.49 1.96
CA ILE A 29 18.26 6.59 2.22
C ILE A 29 17.83 6.58 3.69
N LYS A 30 17.47 5.42 4.23
CA LYS A 30 17.12 5.24 5.64
C LYS A 30 18.22 5.71 6.58
N GLN A 31 19.47 5.35 6.31
CA GLN A 31 20.61 5.78 7.13
C GLN A 31 20.77 7.31 7.13
N VAL A 32 20.66 7.96 5.98
CA VAL A 32 20.74 9.43 5.86
C VAL A 32 19.61 10.08 6.66
N LEU A 33 18.38 9.65 6.44
CA LEU A 33 17.22 10.19 7.14
C LEU A 33 17.35 9.97 8.64
N TRP A 34 17.74 8.78 9.08
CA TRP A 34 17.92 8.46 10.51
C TRP A 34 18.98 9.34 11.18
N LYS A 35 20.07 9.61 10.47
CA LYS A 35 21.14 10.49 10.99
C LYS A 35 20.67 11.92 11.15
N ASP A 36 19.97 12.45 10.15
CA ASP A 36 19.64 13.88 10.07
C ASP A 36 18.39 14.25 10.89
N TYR A 37 17.48 13.29 11.14
CA TYR A 37 16.15 13.55 11.72
C TYR A 37 15.76 12.61 12.86
N LYS A 38 16.72 12.14 13.63
CA LYS A 38 16.53 11.12 14.68
C LYS A 38 15.47 11.47 15.74
N LYS A 39 15.27 12.77 16.03
CA LYS A 39 14.31 13.21 17.07
C LYS A 39 12.87 13.05 16.59
N GLU A 40 12.63 13.41 15.35
CA GLU A 40 11.32 13.41 14.71
C GLU A 40 10.78 11.98 14.57
N TYR A 41 11.67 11.01 14.45
CA TYR A 41 11.29 9.61 14.27
C TYR A 41 10.67 8.96 15.49
N SER A 42 11.13 9.29 16.67
CA SER A 42 10.59 8.71 17.90
C SER A 42 9.12 9.07 18.10
N THR A 43 8.71 10.24 17.61
CA THR A 43 7.31 10.67 17.59
C THR A 43 6.51 9.93 16.55
N LEU A 44 6.98 9.90 15.32
CA LEU A 44 6.29 9.21 14.22
C LEU A 44 6.03 7.72 14.49
N TYR A 45 6.97 7.05 15.19
CA TYR A 45 6.81 5.64 15.54
C TYR A 45 5.54 5.36 16.35
N LYS A 46 5.22 6.23 17.28
CA LYS A 46 4.07 6.08 18.18
C LYS A 46 2.73 6.44 17.52
N GLU A 47 2.77 7.07 16.36
CA GLU A 47 1.59 7.63 15.72
C GLU A 47 1.02 6.78 14.59
N LYS A 48 1.68 5.62 14.26
CA LYS A 48 1.23 4.76 13.15
C LYS A 48 -0.26 4.46 13.20
N ASP A 49 -0.76 4.05 14.35
CA ASP A 49 -2.17 3.67 14.49
C ASP A 49 -3.11 4.88 14.36
N LYS A 50 -2.71 6.04 14.85
CA LYS A 50 -3.48 7.29 14.65
C LYS A 50 -3.57 7.65 13.17
N ILE A 51 -2.45 7.54 12.43
CA ILE A 51 -2.38 7.83 11.00
C ILE A 51 -3.27 6.85 10.22
N LEU A 52 -3.21 5.56 10.54
CA LEU A 52 -4.02 4.54 9.88
C LEU A 52 -5.52 4.74 10.11
N ASN A 53 -5.92 5.18 11.31
CA ASN A 53 -7.32 5.42 11.64
C ASN A 53 -7.90 6.69 11.01
N ASP A 54 -7.06 7.66 10.62
CA ASP A 54 -7.51 8.91 9.97
C ASP A 54 -6.57 9.36 8.86
N LEU A 55 -6.47 8.52 7.82
CA LEU A 55 -5.53 8.73 6.70
C LEU A 55 -5.71 10.06 5.97
N ASP A 56 -6.93 10.58 5.95
CA ASP A 56 -7.28 11.75 5.13
C ASP A 56 -7.10 13.06 5.90
N ASN A 57 -7.24 13.04 7.25
CA ASN A 57 -7.22 14.26 8.07
C ASN A 57 -6.17 14.22 9.18
N TYR A 58 -5.31 13.20 9.22
CA TYR A 58 -4.28 13.12 10.23
C TYR A 58 -3.40 14.37 10.22
N ILE A 59 -3.30 15.01 11.38
CA ILE A 59 -2.40 16.11 11.65
C ILE A 59 -1.46 15.67 12.78
N PRO A 60 -0.14 15.71 12.58
CA PRO A 60 0.80 15.36 13.64
C PRO A 60 0.70 16.35 14.82
N ASP A 61 0.87 15.83 16.02
CA ASP A 61 0.93 16.65 17.24
C ASP A 61 2.18 17.58 17.27
N ASP A 62 3.13 17.33 16.35
CA ASP A 62 4.41 18.03 16.29
C ASP A 62 4.76 18.43 14.85
N ASP A 63 4.96 19.73 14.62
CA ASP A 63 5.28 20.31 13.31
C ASP A 63 6.64 19.89 12.74
N PHE A 64 7.52 19.26 13.55
CA PHE A 64 8.86 18.86 13.10
C PHE A 64 8.85 17.88 11.93
N ILE A 65 7.81 17.03 11.81
CA ILE A 65 7.71 16.04 10.73
C ILE A 65 7.57 16.73 9.37
N PHE A 66 6.86 17.86 9.30
CA PHE A 66 6.73 18.64 8.06
C PHE A 66 8.07 19.12 7.52
N ASN A 67 9.01 19.44 8.40
CA ASN A 67 10.34 19.92 7.99
C ASN A 67 11.08 18.87 7.16
N ILE A 68 10.91 17.57 7.45
CA ILE A 68 11.52 16.49 6.68
C ILE A 68 11.01 16.48 5.24
N PHE A 69 9.70 16.62 5.08
CA PHE A 69 9.05 16.58 3.76
C PHE A 69 9.52 17.75 2.89
N GLU A 70 9.74 18.90 3.48
CA GLU A 70 10.15 20.10 2.76
C GLU A 70 11.66 20.18 2.51
N THR A 71 12.48 19.74 3.45
CA THR A 71 13.92 20.01 3.42
C THR A 71 14.77 18.84 2.94
N SER A 72 14.30 17.57 3.08
CA SER A 72 15.09 16.40 2.72
C SER A 72 15.09 16.09 1.21
N PRO A 73 16.23 16.24 0.51
CA PRO A 73 16.33 15.84 -0.90
C PRO A 73 16.11 14.34 -1.10
N SER A 74 16.56 13.52 -0.14
CA SER A 74 16.38 12.07 -0.17
C SER A 74 14.92 11.69 -0.09
N TYR A 75 14.16 12.33 0.80
CA TYR A 75 12.72 12.11 0.90
C TYR A 75 11.98 12.58 -0.37
N LYS A 76 12.33 13.75 -0.90
CA LYS A 76 11.74 14.26 -2.16
C LYS A 76 11.95 13.31 -3.34
N LYS A 77 13.09 12.62 -3.38
CA LYS A 77 13.33 11.58 -4.39
C LYS A 77 12.36 10.41 -4.17
N VAL A 78 12.27 9.90 -2.96
CA VAL A 78 11.40 8.77 -2.59
C VAL A 78 9.94 9.06 -2.93
N ILE A 79 9.40 10.20 -2.51
CA ILE A 79 8.00 10.56 -2.77
C ILE A 79 7.70 10.66 -4.26
N LYS A 80 8.64 11.23 -5.05
CA LYS A 80 8.52 11.32 -6.50
C LYS A 80 8.47 9.94 -7.16
N GLU A 81 9.32 9.02 -6.74
CA GLU A 81 9.37 7.65 -7.26
C GLU A 81 8.12 6.86 -6.85
N THR A 82 7.69 7.01 -5.60
CA THR A 82 6.45 6.41 -5.09
C THR A 82 5.21 6.92 -5.84
N ASN A 83 5.15 8.21 -6.13
CA ASN A 83 4.04 8.76 -6.91
C ASN A 83 4.01 8.25 -8.36
N LYS A 84 5.17 8.09 -9.01
CA LYS A 84 5.25 7.45 -10.33
C LYS A 84 4.73 6.01 -10.28
N TYR A 85 5.13 5.28 -9.25
CA TYR A 85 4.65 3.92 -9.03
C TYR A 85 3.13 3.89 -8.81
N ARG A 86 2.59 4.78 -7.98
CA ARG A 86 1.15 4.93 -7.78
C ARG A 86 0.39 5.17 -9.10
N MET A 87 0.91 6.04 -9.95
CA MET A 87 0.30 6.30 -11.26
C MET A 87 0.32 5.07 -12.17
N SER A 88 1.38 4.26 -12.13
CA SER A 88 1.41 3.00 -12.89
C SER A 88 0.40 1.97 -12.38
N LEU A 89 0.18 1.89 -11.06
CA LEU A 89 -0.85 1.04 -10.47
C LEU A 89 -2.26 1.47 -10.85
N LEU A 90 -2.52 2.77 -10.81
CA LEU A 90 -3.80 3.35 -11.26
C LEU A 90 -4.10 3.01 -12.72
N GLN A 91 -3.13 3.21 -13.62
CA GLN A 91 -3.30 2.86 -15.03
C GLN A 91 -3.60 1.36 -15.21
N LEU A 92 -2.89 0.51 -14.51
CA LEU A 92 -3.11 -0.93 -14.55
C LEU A 92 -4.51 -1.30 -14.08
N TRP A 93 -4.96 -0.69 -12.99
CA TRP A 93 -6.31 -0.86 -12.46
C TRP A 93 -7.39 -0.40 -13.44
N ASP A 94 -7.24 0.80 -13.99
CA ASP A 94 -8.23 1.38 -14.92
C ASP A 94 -8.40 0.54 -16.19
N LEU A 95 -7.30 -0.03 -16.70
CA LEU A 95 -7.32 -0.85 -17.89
C LEU A 95 -8.00 -2.22 -17.70
N ASN A 96 -7.85 -2.82 -16.53
CA ASN A 96 -8.19 -4.23 -16.33
C ASN A 96 -9.33 -4.46 -15.33
N SER A 97 -9.64 -3.48 -14.46
CA SER A 97 -10.57 -3.68 -13.34
C SER A 97 -11.99 -4.07 -13.75
N LYS A 98 -12.46 -3.60 -14.91
CA LYS A 98 -13.81 -3.93 -15.40
C LYS A 98 -13.95 -5.41 -15.72
N LEU A 99 -12.93 -6.00 -16.34
CA LEU A 99 -12.91 -7.42 -16.65
C LEU A 99 -12.91 -8.24 -15.36
N TYR A 100 -11.95 -7.99 -14.49
CA TYR A 100 -11.82 -8.73 -13.23
C TYR A 100 -13.08 -8.64 -12.35
N LYS A 101 -13.66 -7.43 -12.21
CA LYS A 101 -14.91 -7.26 -11.45
C LYS A 101 -16.05 -8.09 -12.02
N LYS A 102 -16.20 -8.09 -13.34
CA LYS A 102 -17.25 -8.85 -14.01
C LYS A 102 -17.08 -10.36 -13.80
N GLU A 103 -15.88 -10.86 -13.96
CA GLU A 103 -15.60 -12.30 -13.77
C GLU A 103 -15.76 -12.71 -12.30
N LEU A 104 -15.31 -11.90 -11.35
CA LEU A 104 -15.57 -12.14 -9.93
C LEU A 104 -17.05 -12.17 -9.60
N ALA A 105 -17.83 -11.19 -10.09
CA ALA A 105 -19.28 -11.17 -9.89
C ALA A 105 -19.96 -12.42 -10.48
N ASN A 106 -19.48 -12.91 -11.62
CA ASN A 106 -19.95 -14.17 -12.22
C ASN A 106 -19.67 -15.38 -11.32
N ILE A 107 -18.51 -15.43 -10.68
CA ILE A 107 -18.13 -16.53 -9.78
C ILE A 107 -18.89 -16.45 -8.46
N LEU A 108 -18.91 -15.27 -7.84
CA LEU A 108 -19.52 -15.04 -6.53
C LEU A 108 -21.05 -15.01 -6.58
N LYS A 109 -21.64 -14.69 -7.75
CA LYS A 109 -23.08 -14.44 -7.95
C LYS A 109 -23.61 -13.18 -7.26
N TYR A 110 -22.72 -12.30 -6.82
CA TYR A 110 -23.04 -10.95 -6.31
C TYR A 110 -21.88 -9.99 -6.60
N ASP A 111 -22.17 -8.69 -6.56
CA ASP A 111 -21.17 -7.65 -6.71
C ASP A 111 -20.47 -7.35 -5.38
N LEU A 112 -19.15 -7.21 -5.41
CA LEU A 112 -18.39 -6.72 -4.27
C LEU A 112 -18.65 -5.23 -4.09
N GLU A 113 -19.29 -4.84 -2.99
CA GLU A 113 -19.71 -3.45 -2.75
C GLU A 113 -18.68 -2.64 -1.94
N GLU A 114 -17.83 -3.30 -1.17
CA GLU A 114 -16.89 -2.62 -0.28
C GLU A 114 -15.86 -1.77 -1.03
N ASN A 115 -15.45 -0.67 -0.39
CA ASN A 115 -14.39 0.20 -0.86
C ASN A 115 -13.12 -0.06 -0.07
N TYR A 116 -11.99 -0.11 -0.79
CA TYR A 116 -10.67 -0.34 -0.18
C TYR A 116 -9.75 0.84 -0.47
N LYS A 117 -8.93 1.19 0.51
CA LYS A 117 -7.80 2.10 0.34
C LYS A 117 -6.55 1.27 0.04
N VAL A 118 -5.90 1.55 -1.08
CA VAL A 118 -4.61 0.96 -1.43
C VAL A 118 -3.53 1.98 -1.08
N LEU A 119 -2.89 1.78 0.05
CA LEU A 119 -1.76 2.60 0.48
C LEU A 119 -0.53 2.24 -0.35
N VAL A 120 -0.12 3.16 -1.20
CA VAL A 120 1.04 2.94 -2.06
C VAL A 120 2.31 3.40 -1.36
N LEU A 121 3.24 2.46 -1.20
CA LEU A 121 4.56 2.66 -0.63
C LEU A 121 5.63 2.59 -1.71
N HIS A 122 6.87 2.94 -1.38
CA HIS A 122 7.97 2.87 -2.34
C HIS A 122 8.20 1.42 -2.82
N PRO A 123 8.31 1.18 -4.14
CA PRO A 123 8.33 -0.18 -4.71
C PRO A 123 9.52 -1.03 -4.25
N ASN A 124 10.59 -0.41 -3.76
CA ASN A 124 11.77 -1.11 -3.24
C ASN A 124 11.69 -1.44 -1.74
N LEU A 125 10.58 -1.13 -1.05
CA LEU A 125 10.39 -1.53 0.34
C LEU A 125 10.07 -3.01 0.49
N GLY A 126 9.49 -3.63 -0.52
CA GLY A 126 9.09 -5.04 -0.47
C GLY A 126 7.87 -5.31 0.42
N VAL A 127 7.22 -4.24 0.92
CA VAL A 127 6.09 -4.35 1.85
C VAL A 127 4.83 -4.74 1.10
N VAL A 128 4.12 -5.71 1.66
CA VAL A 128 2.76 -6.06 1.24
C VAL A 128 1.98 -6.49 2.47
N GLU A 129 1.15 -5.61 3.00
CA GLU A 129 0.36 -5.81 4.20
C GLU A 129 -1.13 -5.55 3.94
N THR A 130 -1.99 -6.10 4.79
CA THR A 130 -3.43 -5.86 4.73
C THR A 130 -3.96 -5.67 6.14
N ASP A 131 -4.62 -4.54 6.37
CA ASP A 131 -5.44 -4.33 7.56
C ASP A 131 -6.90 -4.53 7.17
N PHE A 132 -7.44 -5.68 7.57
CA PHE A 132 -8.82 -6.05 7.25
C PHE A 132 -9.86 -5.25 8.04
N ASN A 133 -9.50 -4.69 9.19
CA ASN A 133 -10.45 -3.90 10.00
C ASN A 133 -10.68 -2.51 9.39
N LEU A 134 -9.66 -1.98 8.71
CA LEU A 134 -9.69 -0.66 8.10
C LEU A 134 -9.90 -0.70 6.57
N ASN A 135 -10.02 -1.89 5.97
CA ASN A 135 -10.06 -2.09 4.52
C ASN A 135 -8.87 -1.42 3.80
N ILE A 136 -7.66 -1.54 4.39
CA ILE A 136 -6.43 -0.98 3.86
C ILE A 136 -5.52 -2.08 3.34
N ILE A 137 -5.03 -1.92 2.12
CA ILE A 137 -4.01 -2.78 1.50
C ILE A 137 -2.76 -1.94 1.27
N SER A 138 -1.66 -2.24 1.96
CA SER A 138 -0.38 -1.54 1.77
C SER A 138 0.46 -2.26 0.74
N ILE A 139 0.96 -1.54 -0.25
CA ILE A 139 1.74 -2.08 -1.36
C ILE A 139 2.99 -1.25 -1.61
N GLY A 140 4.16 -1.89 -1.46
CA GLY A 140 5.48 -1.33 -1.74
C GLY A 140 6.41 -2.35 -2.40
N LYS A 141 5.91 -3.13 -3.37
CA LYS A 141 6.67 -4.15 -4.09
C LYS A 141 6.72 -3.83 -5.57
N LYS A 142 7.91 -3.96 -6.20
CA LYS A 142 8.04 -3.85 -7.66
C LYS A 142 7.12 -4.84 -8.35
N ILE A 143 6.37 -4.32 -9.32
CA ILE A 143 5.61 -5.14 -10.25
C ILE A 143 6.48 -5.29 -11.49
N ASP A 144 6.85 -6.50 -11.82
CA ASP A 144 7.50 -6.78 -13.09
C ASP A 144 6.47 -6.54 -14.21
N ASN A 145 6.87 -5.86 -15.30
CA ASN A 145 5.98 -5.60 -16.44
C ASN A 145 5.46 -6.89 -17.09
N LYS A 146 6.09 -8.03 -16.80
CA LYS A 146 5.64 -9.36 -17.22
C LYS A 146 4.55 -9.95 -16.32
N ASP A 147 4.41 -9.42 -15.09
CA ASP A 147 3.51 -9.91 -14.04
C ASP A 147 2.37 -8.94 -13.72
N LYS A 148 1.86 -8.23 -14.71
CA LYS A 148 0.74 -7.30 -14.50
C LYS A 148 -0.49 -8.01 -13.95
N ASP A 149 -0.74 -9.21 -14.44
CA ASP A 149 -1.85 -10.04 -13.99
C ASP A 149 -1.63 -10.51 -12.54
N SER A 150 -0.40 -10.81 -12.12
CA SER A 150 -0.10 -11.22 -10.75
C SER A 150 -0.41 -10.14 -9.70
N PHE A 151 -0.28 -8.86 -10.06
CA PHE A 151 -0.63 -7.76 -9.16
C PHE A 151 -2.15 -7.65 -8.93
N LEU A 152 -2.93 -7.69 -10.01
CA LEU A 152 -4.39 -7.63 -9.92
C LEU A 152 -4.93 -8.87 -9.21
N THR A 153 -4.44 -10.04 -9.58
CA THR A 153 -4.75 -11.30 -8.91
C THR A 153 -4.44 -11.21 -7.41
N TYR A 154 -3.29 -10.64 -7.04
CA TYR A 154 -2.93 -10.43 -5.66
C TYR A 154 -3.90 -9.47 -4.93
N LEU A 155 -4.25 -8.33 -5.54
CA LEU A 155 -5.23 -7.40 -4.97
C LEU A 155 -6.57 -8.09 -4.74
N PHE A 156 -7.07 -8.80 -5.75
CA PHE A 156 -8.34 -9.52 -5.62
C PHE A 156 -8.28 -10.64 -4.61
N TYR A 157 -7.16 -11.36 -4.50
CA TYR A 157 -6.95 -12.33 -3.43
C TYR A 157 -7.11 -11.70 -2.04
N LYS A 158 -6.50 -10.53 -1.81
CA LYS A 158 -6.61 -9.81 -0.53
C LYS A 158 -8.03 -9.32 -0.25
N ILE A 159 -8.71 -8.85 -1.28
CA ILE A 159 -10.12 -8.42 -1.19
C ILE A 159 -11.01 -9.61 -0.84
N LEU A 160 -10.90 -10.72 -1.57
CA LEU A 160 -11.67 -11.93 -1.29
C LEU A 160 -11.38 -12.47 0.11
N LYS A 161 -10.11 -12.46 0.54
CA LYS A 161 -9.75 -12.89 1.89
C LYS A 161 -10.40 -12.01 2.98
N ASN A 162 -10.60 -10.72 2.72
CA ASN A 162 -11.34 -9.85 3.61
C ASN A 162 -12.85 -10.12 3.58
N GLU A 163 -13.44 -10.27 2.40
CA GLU A 163 -14.86 -10.59 2.24
C GLU A 163 -15.24 -11.89 2.98
N PHE A 164 -14.35 -12.86 2.96
CA PHE A 164 -14.58 -14.17 3.57
C PHE A 164 -13.89 -14.36 4.92
N LYS A 165 -13.46 -13.29 5.60
CA LYS A 165 -12.71 -13.37 6.87
C LYS A 165 -13.47 -14.14 7.98
N ASP A 166 -14.78 -14.08 7.98
CA ASP A 166 -15.64 -14.74 8.95
C ASP A 166 -16.06 -16.17 8.53
N VAL A 167 -15.64 -16.58 7.34
CA VAL A 167 -15.89 -17.91 6.79
C VAL A 167 -14.54 -18.64 6.69
N LYS A 168 -14.46 -19.86 7.22
CA LYS A 168 -13.24 -20.68 7.08
C LYS A 168 -13.11 -21.19 5.64
N ILE A 169 -12.69 -20.30 4.72
CA ILE A 169 -12.35 -20.67 3.35
C ILE A 169 -10.86 -20.96 3.28
N ASP A 170 -10.50 -22.11 2.69
CA ASP A 170 -9.13 -22.48 2.42
C ASP A 170 -8.51 -21.51 1.39
N ASP A 171 -7.28 -21.06 1.64
CA ASP A 171 -6.53 -20.19 0.72
C ASP A 171 -6.40 -20.82 -0.69
N ASN A 172 -6.39 -22.15 -0.80
CA ASN A 172 -6.39 -22.85 -2.09
C ASN A 172 -7.68 -22.61 -2.88
N ILE A 173 -8.83 -22.53 -2.20
CA ILE A 173 -10.11 -22.24 -2.85
C ILE A 173 -10.09 -20.83 -3.43
N LEU A 174 -9.62 -19.83 -2.64
CA LEU A 174 -9.49 -18.45 -3.10
C LEU A 174 -8.54 -18.33 -4.31
N THR A 175 -7.42 -19.04 -4.26
CA THR A 175 -6.45 -19.06 -5.38
C THR A 175 -7.09 -19.67 -6.63
N THR A 176 -7.79 -20.80 -6.49
CA THR A 176 -8.49 -21.44 -7.62
C THR A 176 -9.57 -20.56 -8.22
N MET A 177 -10.31 -19.81 -7.40
CA MET A 177 -11.30 -18.84 -7.90
C MET A 177 -10.65 -17.75 -8.77
N LEU A 178 -9.45 -17.32 -8.42
CA LEU A 178 -8.72 -16.31 -9.19
C LEU A 178 -8.06 -16.86 -10.46
N GLU A 179 -7.69 -18.13 -10.48
CA GLU A 179 -7.18 -18.82 -11.69
C GLU A 179 -8.26 -18.98 -12.77
N LEU A 180 -9.54 -18.82 -12.42
CA LEU A 180 -10.66 -18.87 -13.36
C LEU A 180 -10.96 -17.51 -14.04
N ILE A 181 -10.28 -16.43 -13.62
CA ILE A 181 -10.40 -15.08 -14.17
C ILE A 181 -9.31 -14.84 -15.21
#